data_4a019d856b435eed87ef7541d2aaeaf1
#
_entry.id   4a019d856b435eed87ef7541d2aaeaf1
#
_cell.length_a   1.000
_cell.length_b   1.000
_cell.length_c   1.000
_cell.angle_alpha   90.00
_cell.angle_beta   90.00
_cell.angle_gamma   90.00
#
_symmetry.space_group_name_H-M   'P 1'
#
loop_
_entity.id
_entity.type
_entity.pdbx_description
1 polymer ?
#
loop_
_entity_poly.entity_id
_entity_poly.type
_entity_poly.pdbx_seq_one_letter_code
_entity_poly.pdbx_strand_id
1 'polypeptide(L)'
;MTLRDKMLAVMQDVNSQVAEREELVELIAIALLTRNNLFILGKPGQAKSLSINLFRQRITGARQFERLLSKQTDEDQLFGRIDLSSLIPGSVPDVVLQDDDVHKNLRFDLQSMVDGLGARKDTPDTFAMLEKATDKLLSYRKAVAALHQNEPVVQTAGKIPEADIVFLDEIFKANDGVLNSLLTALNERKYTNEGRTYPIPAISFFAASNEIPNFADPQEQILAPLYDRLQIKVVTEDIADRDKRLAVLKSKQNGGDGSVNATFSLSELYAMQQEVAAIPVPDAINELADDVLCELRGNGIEVSDRKYLNYYPLVQAKAWLEGHDKVESQDLLILKCYLWQAPSDRPTVENTLTRLCVNPLQDKVNSILAMAVEAQEDFNTVVADGGNPKAGSKALLKLRGELLQLYKRQQELCAAAQSDSEKGMVNKLLNDLETISMAAHNAVNFTYIPLEQMAALQ
;
A
#
# COMPACT_ATOMS: atom_id res chain seq x y z
N MET A 1 15.98 18.76 -9.90
CA MET A 1 14.72 18.12 -9.51
C MET A 1 15.09 16.89 -8.70
N THR A 2 14.66 16.82 -7.45
CA THR A 2 14.95 15.66 -6.58
C THR A 2 14.15 14.44 -7.06
N LEU A 3 14.50 13.25 -6.57
CA LEU A 3 13.72 12.03 -6.89
C LEU A 3 12.27 12.14 -6.38
N ARG A 4 12.09 12.74 -5.20
CA ARG A 4 10.77 13.07 -4.66
C ARG A 4 9.97 13.99 -5.57
N ASP A 5 10.58 15.08 -6.05
CA ASP A 5 9.89 16.02 -6.96
C ASP A 5 9.42 15.33 -8.24
N LYS A 6 10.21 14.37 -8.77
CA LYS A 6 9.81 13.59 -9.96
C LYS A 6 8.59 12.71 -9.68
N MET A 7 8.54 12.04 -8.52
CA MET A 7 7.38 11.25 -8.12
C MET A 7 6.15 12.13 -7.97
N LEU A 8 6.25 13.25 -7.28
CA LEU A 8 5.15 14.20 -7.10
C LEU A 8 4.67 14.78 -8.43
N ALA A 9 5.59 15.11 -9.36
CA ALA A 9 5.22 15.58 -10.69
C ALA A 9 4.45 14.53 -11.49
N VAL A 10 4.84 13.26 -11.41
CA VAL A 10 4.10 12.14 -12.03
C VAL A 10 2.72 11.97 -11.40
N MET A 11 2.62 11.99 -10.06
CA MET A 11 1.33 11.92 -9.38
C MET A 11 0.40 13.07 -9.77
N GLN A 12 0.92 14.29 -9.86
CA GLN A 12 0.17 15.47 -10.29
C GLN A 12 -0.30 15.35 -11.75
N ASP A 13 0.58 14.86 -12.63
CA ASP A 13 0.26 14.67 -14.05
C ASP A 13 -0.85 13.60 -14.23
N VAL A 14 -0.81 12.50 -13.46
CA VAL A 14 -1.88 11.50 -13.46
C VAL A 14 -3.19 12.08 -12.88
N ASN A 15 -3.11 12.78 -11.73
CA ASN A 15 -4.28 13.40 -11.09
C ASN A 15 -4.96 14.45 -11.97
N SER A 16 -4.24 15.09 -12.88
CA SER A 16 -4.84 16.02 -13.84
C SER A 16 -5.74 15.36 -14.88
N GLN A 17 -5.61 14.03 -15.06
CA GLN A 17 -6.31 13.26 -16.10
C GLN A 17 -7.43 12.35 -15.53
N VAL A 18 -7.47 12.19 -14.21
CA VAL A 18 -8.52 11.44 -13.50
C VAL A 18 -9.15 12.33 -12.45
N ALA A 19 -10.45 12.15 -12.20
CA ALA A 19 -11.16 12.92 -11.18
C ALA A 19 -11.44 12.05 -9.97
N GLU A 20 -11.22 12.61 -8.77
CA GLU A 20 -11.46 11.96 -7.47
C GLU A 20 -10.74 10.62 -7.34
N ARG A 21 -9.47 10.59 -7.77
CA ARG A 21 -8.59 9.42 -7.69
C ARG A 21 -7.27 9.73 -7.02
N GLU A 22 -7.20 10.86 -6.31
CA GLU A 22 -6.00 11.34 -5.63
C GLU A 22 -5.46 10.28 -4.65
N GLU A 23 -6.35 9.67 -3.83
CA GLU A 23 -5.99 8.58 -2.91
C GLU A 23 -5.47 7.35 -3.66
N LEU A 24 -6.12 6.96 -4.76
CA LEU A 24 -5.67 5.82 -5.56
C LEU A 24 -4.28 6.07 -6.17
N VAL A 25 -4.04 7.26 -6.70
CA VAL A 25 -2.75 7.65 -7.30
C VAL A 25 -1.65 7.67 -6.25
N GLU A 26 -1.93 8.19 -5.06
CA GLU A 26 -0.99 8.15 -3.92
C GLU A 26 -0.64 6.72 -3.52
N LEU A 27 -1.65 5.84 -3.42
CA LEU A 27 -1.44 4.44 -3.05
C LEU A 27 -0.71 3.64 -4.13
N ILE A 28 -0.88 3.97 -5.41
CA ILE A 28 -0.06 3.40 -6.49
C ILE A 28 1.42 3.78 -6.27
N ALA A 29 1.70 5.06 -5.98
CA ALA A 29 3.05 5.52 -5.69
C ALA A 29 3.65 4.81 -4.46
N ILE A 30 2.90 4.74 -3.36
CA ILE A 30 3.32 4.05 -2.13
C ILE A 30 3.56 2.56 -2.39
N ALA A 31 2.68 1.88 -3.14
CA ALA A 31 2.86 0.46 -3.49
C ALA A 31 4.16 0.22 -4.26
N LEU A 32 4.50 1.11 -5.20
CA LEU A 32 5.74 1.04 -5.96
C LEU A 32 6.98 1.33 -5.09
N LEU A 33 6.90 2.33 -4.22
CA LEU A 33 7.98 2.72 -3.31
C LEU A 33 8.29 1.65 -2.26
N THR A 34 7.27 0.94 -1.80
CA THR A 34 7.37 -0.06 -0.73
C THR A 34 7.40 -1.51 -1.21
N ARG A 35 7.28 -1.73 -2.53
CA ARG A 35 7.14 -3.06 -3.15
C ARG A 35 5.96 -3.87 -2.61
N ASN A 36 4.92 -3.21 -2.16
CA ASN A 36 3.69 -3.83 -1.68
C ASN A 36 2.69 -4.05 -2.82
N ASN A 37 1.77 -4.99 -2.61
CA ASN A 37 0.69 -5.25 -3.54
C ASN A 37 -0.52 -4.37 -3.20
N LEU A 38 -1.20 -3.84 -4.23
CA LEU A 38 -2.36 -2.96 -4.09
C LEU A 38 -3.62 -3.64 -4.62
N PHE A 39 -4.67 -3.64 -3.84
CA PHE A 39 -6.01 -4.08 -4.20
C PHE A 39 -6.97 -2.90 -4.37
N ILE A 40 -7.69 -2.88 -5.49
CA ILE A 40 -8.65 -1.83 -5.84
C ILE A 40 -10.03 -2.45 -5.93
N LEU A 41 -10.87 -2.09 -4.97
CA LEU A 41 -12.28 -2.45 -4.97
C LEU A 41 -13.09 -1.36 -5.62
N GLY A 42 -13.98 -1.71 -6.56
CA GLY A 42 -14.90 -0.74 -7.11
C GLY A 42 -15.67 -1.25 -8.32
N LYS A 43 -16.79 -0.63 -8.61
CA LYS A 43 -17.69 -1.00 -9.70
C LYS A 43 -17.02 -0.87 -11.08
N PRO A 44 -17.51 -1.56 -12.12
CA PRO A 44 -17.07 -1.34 -13.48
C PRO A 44 -17.23 0.14 -13.88
N GLY A 45 -16.31 0.66 -14.68
CA GLY A 45 -16.38 2.04 -15.17
C GLY A 45 -15.81 3.13 -14.26
N GLN A 46 -15.30 2.79 -13.07
CA GLN A 46 -14.73 3.74 -12.11
C GLN A 46 -13.26 4.10 -12.37
N ALA A 47 -12.77 3.97 -13.59
CA ALA A 47 -11.42 4.34 -14.03
C ALA A 47 -10.26 3.64 -13.28
N LYS A 48 -10.48 2.46 -12.67
CA LYS A 48 -9.45 1.68 -11.96
C LYS A 48 -8.25 1.39 -12.87
N SER A 49 -8.50 0.68 -13.97
CA SER A 49 -7.47 0.30 -14.95
C SER A 49 -6.85 1.52 -15.62
N LEU A 50 -7.65 2.59 -15.87
CA LEU A 50 -7.16 3.83 -16.44
C LEU A 50 -6.10 4.48 -15.54
N SER A 51 -6.36 4.63 -14.24
CA SER A 51 -5.42 5.25 -13.29
C SER A 51 -4.10 4.49 -13.22
N ILE A 52 -4.16 3.15 -13.17
CA ILE A 52 -2.95 2.30 -13.18
C ILE A 52 -2.19 2.46 -14.50
N ASN A 53 -2.89 2.43 -15.63
CA ASN A 53 -2.28 2.51 -16.95
C ASN A 53 -1.62 3.87 -17.17
N LEU A 54 -2.29 4.96 -16.77
CA LEU A 54 -1.71 6.30 -16.81
C LEU A 54 -0.43 6.39 -15.97
N PHE A 55 -0.43 5.81 -14.77
CA PHE A 55 0.77 5.81 -13.92
C PHE A 55 1.91 4.97 -14.53
N ARG A 56 1.60 3.75 -14.98
CA ARG A 56 2.58 2.83 -15.58
C ARG A 56 3.28 3.42 -16.81
N GLN A 57 2.54 4.14 -17.67
CA GLN A 57 3.08 4.78 -18.87
C GLN A 57 4.17 5.81 -18.56
N ARG A 58 4.23 6.31 -17.32
CA ARG A 58 5.17 7.29 -16.85
C ARG A 58 6.45 6.69 -16.25
N ILE A 59 6.52 5.36 -16.21
CA ILE A 59 7.71 4.63 -15.72
C ILE A 59 8.45 4.06 -16.94
N THR A 60 9.54 4.73 -17.32
CA THR A 60 10.32 4.33 -18.48
C THR A 60 11.23 3.15 -18.17
N GLY A 61 11.35 2.21 -19.11
CA GLY A 61 12.18 1.02 -18.97
C GLY A 61 11.58 -0.12 -18.15
N ALA A 62 10.37 0.05 -17.58
CA ALA A 62 9.67 -1.01 -16.87
C ALA A 62 8.90 -1.92 -17.84
N ARG A 63 9.08 -3.24 -17.71
CA ARG A 63 8.29 -4.25 -18.42
C ARG A 63 6.96 -4.42 -17.70
N GLN A 64 5.89 -4.39 -18.45
CA GLN A 64 4.53 -4.35 -17.90
C GLN A 64 3.73 -5.56 -18.37
N PHE A 65 2.95 -6.13 -17.46
CA PHE A 65 2.00 -7.18 -17.75
C PHE A 65 0.61 -6.76 -17.27
N GLU A 66 -0.41 -6.99 -18.12
CA GLU A 66 -1.81 -6.71 -17.80
C GLU A 66 -2.69 -7.85 -18.29
N ARG A 67 -3.64 -8.28 -17.45
CA ARG A 67 -4.60 -9.31 -17.82
C ARG A 67 -5.91 -9.17 -17.07
N LEU A 68 -7.02 -9.29 -17.79
CA LEU A 68 -8.34 -9.55 -17.22
C LEU A 68 -8.43 -11.05 -16.93
N LEU A 69 -8.72 -11.42 -15.69
CA LEU A 69 -8.82 -12.82 -15.27
C LEU A 69 -10.25 -13.34 -15.39
N SER A 70 -10.36 -14.61 -15.69
CA SER A 70 -11.62 -15.35 -15.79
C SER A 70 -11.39 -16.82 -15.42
N LYS A 71 -12.46 -17.58 -15.24
CA LYS A 71 -12.37 -19.04 -15.00
C LYS A 71 -11.69 -19.81 -16.15
N GLN A 72 -11.61 -19.21 -17.34
CA GLN A 72 -10.97 -19.79 -18.52
C GLN A 72 -9.50 -19.35 -18.68
N THR A 73 -9.01 -18.50 -17.76
CA THR A 73 -7.60 -18.07 -17.81
C THR A 73 -6.72 -19.22 -17.38
N ASP A 74 -5.81 -19.62 -18.25
CA ASP A 74 -4.84 -20.69 -17.99
C ASP A 74 -3.55 -20.10 -17.40
N GLU A 75 -2.83 -20.93 -16.66
CA GLU A 75 -1.54 -20.60 -16.06
C GLU A 75 -0.51 -20.18 -17.12
N ASP A 76 -0.50 -20.86 -18.27
CA ASP A 76 0.35 -20.56 -19.42
C ASP A 76 0.19 -19.12 -19.93
N GLN A 77 -1.01 -18.56 -19.79
CA GLN A 77 -1.29 -17.19 -20.25
C GLN A 77 -0.65 -16.14 -19.34
N LEU A 78 -0.41 -16.47 -18.08
CA LEU A 78 0.18 -15.61 -17.07
C LEU A 78 1.69 -15.81 -16.94
N PHE A 79 2.13 -17.05 -16.86
CA PHE A 79 3.50 -17.40 -16.50
C PHE A 79 4.34 -17.92 -17.67
N GLY A 80 3.70 -18.25 -18.78
CA GLY A 80 4.37 -18.81 -19.94
C GLY A 80 4.16 -20.33 -20.08
N ARG A 81 4.39 -20.81 -21.27
CA ARG A 81 4.19 -22.21 -21.65
C ARG A 81 5.53 -22.89 -21.94
N ILE A 82 5.57 -24.19 -21.78
CA ILE A 82 6.74 -24.98 -22.19
C ILE A 82 6.90 -24.88 -23.70
N ASP A 83 8.10 -24.56 -24.13
CA ASP A 83 8.47 -24.64 -25.55
C ASP A 83 8.67 -26.09 -25.93
N LEU A 84 7.72 -26.62 -26.69
CA LEU A 84 7.75 -28.01 -27.15
C LEU A 84 9.01 -28.34 -27.95
N SER A 85 9.62 -27.35 -28.61
CA SER A 85 10.87 -27.54 -29.31
C SER A 85 12.02 -27.91 -28.38
N SER A 86 11.97 -27.51 -27.11
CA SER A 86 12.98 -27.89 -26.10
C SER A 86 12.99 -29.39 -25.76
N LEU A 87 11.87 -30.05 -25.99
CA LEU A 87 11.71 -31.49 -25.72
C LEU A 87 12.08 -32.37 -26.91
N ILE A 88 12.31 -31.79 -28.11
CA ILE A 88 12.64 -32.53 -29.32
C ILE A 88 14.16 -32.72 -29.37
N PRO A 89 14.68 -33.96 -29.39
CA PRO A 89 16.11 -34.22 -29.52
C PRO A 89 16.73 -33.54 -30.75
N GLY A 90 17.79 -32.77 -30.56
CA GLY A 90 18.47 -32.06 -31.65
C GLY A 90 17.81 -30.72 -32.06
N SER A 91 16.78 -30.27 -31.34
CA SER A 91 16.19 -28.97 -31.51
C SER A 91 16.67 -28.02 -30.40
N VAL A 92 16.73 -26.71 -30.69
CA VAL A 92 17.03 -25.67 -29.73
C VAL A 92 15.89 -24.65 -29.77
N PRO A 93 15.26 -24.35 -28.61
CA PRO A 93 14.24 -23.30 -28.51
C PRO A 93 14.80 -21.95 -28.95
N ASP A 94 14.00 -21.15 -29.64
CA ASP A 94 14.41 -19.81 -30.06
C ASP A 94 14.75 -18.90 -28.87
N VAL A 95 14.14 -19.14 -27.70
CA VAL A 95 14.42 -18.40 -26.46
C VAL A 95 15.88 -18.58 -26.01
N VAL A 96 16.44 -19.81 -26.15
CA VAL A 96 17.83 -20.10 -25.79
C VAL A 96 18.81 -19.36 -26.71
N LEU A 97 18.41 -19.14 -27.96
CA LEU A 97 19.20 -18.46 -28.99
C LEU A 97 19.00 -16.93 -29.00
N GLN A 98 18.02 -16.40 -28.25
CA GLN A 98 17.72 -14.97 -28.24
C GLN A 98 18.87 -14.13 -27.68
N ASP A 99 19.63 -14.63 -26.71
CA ASP A 99 20.75 -13.91 -26.10
C ASP A 99 22.12 -14.33 -26.67
N ASP A 100 22.13 -15.27 -27.61
CA ASP A 100 23.34 -15.73 -28.28
C ASP A 100 23.78 -14.74 -29.37
N ASP A 101 24.88 -14.05 -29.15
CA ASP A 101 25.39 -13.01 -30.06
C ASP A 101 25.84 -13.60 -31.43
N VAL A 102 26.32 -14.85 -31.45
CA VAL A 102 26.72 -15.52 -32.70
C VAL A 102 25.48 -15.83 -33.53
N HIS A 103 24.43 -16.33 -32.90
CA HIS A 103 23.16 -16.59 -33.56
C HIS A 103 22.52 -15.29 -34.08
N LYS A 104 22.51 -14.20 -33.27
CA LYS A 104 22.02 -12.88 -33.66
C LYS A 104 22.72 -12.37 -34.92
N ASN A 105 24.04 -12.42 -34.93
CA ASN A 105 24.84 -11.96 -36.07
C ASN A 105 24.58 -12.77 -37.33
N LEU A 106 24.53 -14.11 -37.22
CA LEU A 106 24.24 -14.99 -38.36
C LEU A 106 22.82 -14.77 -38.92
N ARG A 107 21.87 -14.51 -38.03
CA ARG A 107 20.49 -14.22 -38.45
C ARG A 107 20.39 -12.82 -39.10
N PHE A 108 21.09 -11.84 -38.57
CA PHE A 108 21.14 -10.49 -39.13
C PHE A 108 21.78 -10.50 -40.54
N ASP A 109 22.91 -11.22 -40.73
CA ASP A 109 23.57 -11.38 -42.01
C ASP A 109 22.63 -12.04 -43.05
N LEU A 110 21.95 -13.09 -42.65
CA LEU A 110 20.97 -13.80 -43.50
C LEU A 110 19.82 -12.87 -43.88
N GLN A 111 19.25 -12.15 -42.91
CA GLN A 111 18.15 -11.18 -43.14
C GLN A 111 18.57 -10.07 -44.09
N SER A 112 19.76 -9.51 -43.88
CA SER A 112 20.32 -8.45 -44.75
C SER A 112 20.51 -8.95 -46.19
N MET A 113 20.87 -10.24 -46.37
CA MET A 113 20.98 -10.85 -47.69
C MET A 113 19.61 -11.01 -48.33
N VAL A 114 18.61 -11.47 -47.60
CA VAL A 114 17.23 -11.64 -48.06
C VAL A 114 16.62 -10.26 -48.43
N ASP A 115 16.80 -9.26 -47.60
CA ASP A 115 16.27 -7.91 -47.86
C ASP A 115 16.96 -7.27 -49.06
N GLY A 116 18.23 -7.61 -49.31
CA GLY A 116 19.01 -7.18 -50.49
C GLY A 116 18.62 -7.85 -51.81
N LEU A 117 17.94 -9.01 -51.77
CA LEU A 117 17.50 -9.75 -52.98
C LEU A 117 16.47 -8.97 -53.81
N GLY A 118 15.58 -8.19 -53.17
CA GLY A 118 14.59 -7.38 -53.89
C GLY A 118 15.19 -6.19 -54.66
N ALA A 119 16.46 -5.79 -54.39
CA ALA A 119 17.12 -4.69 -55.00
C ALA A 119 18.22 -5.09 -56.05
N ARG A 120 18.56 -6.37 -56.12
CA ARG A 120 19.60 -6.90 -57.02
C ARG A 120 18.98 -7.89 -58.01
N LYS A 121 19.52 -7.88 -59.26
CA LYS A 121 19.15 -8.95 -60.23
C LYS A 121 19.57 -10.29 -59.65
N ASP A 122 18.67 -11.23 -59.60
CA ASP A 122 18.90 -12.62 -59.21
C ASP A 122 20.00 -13.24 -60.06
N THR A 123 21.17 -13.39 -59.48
CA THR A 123 22.30 -14.07 -60.12
C THR A 123 22.51 -15.42 -59.39
N PRO A 124 23.03 -16.47 -60.12
CA PRO A 124 23.37 -17.75 -59.48
C PRO A 124 24.26 -17.62 -58.26
N ASP A 125 25.17 -16.61 -58.25
CA ASP A 125 26.07 -16.35 -57.13
C ASP A 125 25.34 -15.82 -55.88
N THR A 126 24.23 -15.10 -56.06
CA THR A 126 23.43 -14.59 -54.94
C THR A 126 22.71 -15.73 -54.20
N PHE A 127 22.17 -16.71 -54.97
CA PHE A 127 21.56 -17.89 -54.41
C PHE A 127 22.57 -18.78 -53.68
N ALA A 128 23.78 -18.99 -54.23
CA ALA A 128 24.85 -19.75 -53.62
C ALA A 128 25.33 -19.13 -52.29
N MET A 129 25.38 -17.78 -52.24
CA MET A 129 25.69 -17.04 -50.99
C MET A 129 24.60 -17.22 -49.92
N LEU A 130 23.32 -17.15 -50.31
CA LEU A 130 22.17 -17.34 -49.42
C LEU A 130 22.13 -18.75 -48.85
N GLU A 131 22.32 -19.76 -49.71
CA GLU A 131 22.41 -21.15 -49.32
C GLU A 131 23.52 -21.38 -48.28
N LYS A 132 24.74 -20.85 -48.57
CA LYS A 132 25.86 -20.96 -47.64
C LYS A 132 25.62 -20.25 -46.31
N ALA A 133 24.93 -19.09 -46.28
CA ALA A 133 24.56 -18.38 -45.07
C ALA A 133 23.51 -19.17 -44.27
N THR A 134 22.53 -19.73 -44.95
CA THR A 134 21.50 -20.61 -44.38
C THR A 134 22.11 -21.86 -43.73
N ASP A 135 23.00 -22.54 -44.45
CA ASP A 135 23.70 -23.74 -43.96
C ASP A 135 24.57 -23.41 -42.72
N LYS A 136 25.22 -22.24 -42.71
CA LYS A 136 26.00 -21.82 -41.57
C LYS A 136 25.13 -21.61 -40.34
N LEU A 137 23.98 -20.93 -40.47
CA LEU A 137 23.00 -20.74 -39.41
C LEU A 137 22.44 -22.09 -38.89
N LEU A 138 22.06 -22.98 -39.79
CA LEU A 138 21.52 -24.31 -39.46
C LEU A 138 22.59 -25.15 -38.73
N SER A 139 23.83 -25.14 -39.23
CA SER A 139 24.94 -25.86 -38.60
C SER A 139 25.24 -25.35 -37.20
N TYR A 140 25.19 -24.04 -36.99
CA TYR A 140 25.34 -23.41 -35.68
C TYR A 140 24.20 -23.86 -34.75
N ARG A 141 22.95 -23.79 -35.19
CA ARG A 141 21.79 -24.26 -34.40
C ARG A 141 21.93 -25.74 -34.00
N LYS A 142 22.38 -26.61 -34.93
CA LYS A 142 22.64 -28.01 -34.63
C LYS A 142 23.76 -28.21 -33.58
N ALA A 143 24.83 -27.42 -33.65
CA ALA A 143 25.90 -27.49 -32.70
C ALA A 143 25.45 -27.07 -31.28
N VAL A 144 24.67 -26.00 -31.20
CA VAL A 144 24.08 -25.56 -29.90
C VAL A 144 23.07 -26.61 -29.39
N ALA A 145 22.28 -27.22 -30.27
CA ALA A 145 21.34 -28.30 -29.93
C ALA A 145 22.06 -29.52 -29.34
N ALA A 146 23.25 -29.86 -29.85
CA ALA A 146 24.04 -30.98 -29.33
C ALA A 146 24.59 -30.73 -27.93
N LEU A 147 24.74 -29.46 -27.55
CA LEU A 147 25.16 -29.05 -26.20
C LEU A 147 23.99 -28.86 -25.23
N HIS A 148 22.79 -28.67 -25.79
CA HIS A 148 21.57 -28.49 -25.00
C HIS A 148 21.04 -29.83 -24.49
N GLN A 149 20.83 -29.98 -23.19
CA GLN A 149 20.50 -31.26 -22.55
C GLN A 149 19.00 -31.61 -22.62
N ASN A 150 18.23 -31.17 -23.60
CA ASN A 150 16.77 -31.37 -23.72
C ASN A 150 15.98 -31.00 -22.44
N GLU A 151 16.44 -30.03 -21.71
CA GLU A 151 15.72 -29.54 -20.53
C GLU A 151 14.50 -28.71 -20.96
N PRO A 152 13.34 -28.86 -20.31
CA PRO A 152 12.18 -28.08 -20.62
C PRO A 152 12.46 -26.58 -20.41
N VAL A 153 12.19 -25.78 -21.43
CA VAL A 153 12.34 -24.32 -21.41
C VAL A 153 10.94 -23.70 -21.43
N VAL A 154 10.68 -22.77 -20.51
CA VAL A 154 9.41 -22.03 -20.48
C VAL A 154 9.57 -20.72 -21.26
N GLN A 155 8.66 -20.45 -22.18
CA GLN A 155 8.58 -19.19 -22.91
C GLN A 155 7.91 -18.14 -22.01
N THR A 156 8.70 -17.30 -21.36
CA THR A 156 8.25 -16.26 -20.40
C THR A 156 8.14 -14.88 -21.00
N ALA A 157 8.49 -14.72 -22.28
CA ALA A 157 8.50 -13.44 -22.98
C ALA A 157 7.15 -12.72 -22.89
N GLY A 158 7.13 -11.52 -22.30
CA GLY A 158 5.93 -10.72 -22.11
C GLY A 158 4.94 -11.31 -21.09
N LYS A 159 5.39 -12.14 -20.15
CA LYS A 159 4.61 -12.75 -19.08
C LYS A 159 5.07 -12.24 -17.71
N ILE A 160 4.34 -12.65 -16.65
CA ILE A 160 4.63 -12.25 -15.26
C ILE A 160 6.08 -12.51 -14.85
N PRO A 161 6.74 -13.64 -15.21
CA PRO A 161 8.13 -13.86 -14.83
C PRO A 161 9.13 -12.82 -15.36
N GLU A 162 8.76 -12.02 -16.36
CA GLU A 162 9.60 -10.94 -16.87
C GLU A 162 9.08 -9.53 -16.56
N ALA A 163 7.91 -9.43 -15.97
CA ALA A 163 7.28 -8.13 -15.72
C ALA A 163 7.79 -7.46 -14.44
N ASP A 164 8.10 -6.17 -14.54
CA ASP A 164 8.45 -5.33 -13.39
C ASP A 164 7.21 -4.75 -12.70
N ILE A 165 6.10 -4.60 -13.44
CA ILE A 165 4.80 -4.15 -12.92
C ILE A 165 3.71 -5.04 -13.50
N VAL A 166 2.87 -5.59 -12.63
CA VAL A 166 1.78 -6.50 -12.99
C VAL A 166 0.45 -5.89 -12.62
N PHE A 167 -0.51 -5.90 -13.55
CA PHE A 167 -1.90 -5.54 -13.28
C PHE A 167 -2.83 -6.70 -13.62
N LEU A 168 -3.61 -7.15 -12.64
CA LEU A 168 -4.58 -8.24 -12.75
C LEU A 168 -5.98 -7.71 -12.45
N ASP A 169 -6.82 -7.63 -13.47
CA ASP A 169 -8.21 -7.23 -13.30
C ASP A 169 -9.10 -8.44 -13.04
N GLU A 170 -10.14 -8.27 -12.23
CA GLU A 170 -11.07 -9.32 -11.79
C GLU A 170 -10.35 -10.51 -11.13
N ILE A 171 -9.41 -10.23 -10.22
CA ILE A 171 -8.47 -11.22 -9.67
C ILE A 171 -9.15 -12.44 -9.06
N PHE A 172 -10.34 -12.28 -8.44
CA PHE A 172 -11.07 -13.39 -7.79
C PHE A 172 -11.88 -14.26 -8.75
N LYS A 173 -11.90 -13.92 -10.05
CA LYS A 173 -12.56 -14.74 -11.08
C LYS A 173 -11.66 -15.79 -11.73
N ALA A 174 -10.40 -15.87 -11.31
CA ALA A 174 -9.48 -16.91 -11.79
C ALA A 174 -9.88 -18.31 -11.30
N ASN A 175 -9.40 -19.34 -11.98
CA ASN A 175 -9.55 -20.71 -11.51
C ASN A 175 -8.53 -21.05 -10.40
N ASP A 176 -8.75 -22.14 -9.67
CA ASP A 176 -7.97 -22.54 -8.49
C ASP A 176 -6.48 -22.76 -8.80
N GLY A 177 -6.16 -23.29 -9.99
CA GLY A 177 -4.77 -23.51 -10.43
C GLY A 177 -4.02 -22.17 -10.54
N VAL A 178 -4.62 -21.23 -11.25
CA VAL A 178 -4.08 -19.86 -11.38
C VAL A 178 -3.96 -19.16 -10.03
N LEU A 179 -4.96 -19.30 -9.14
CA LEU A 179 -4.92 -18.71 -7.82
C LEU A 179 -3.75 -19.21 -6.97
N ASN A 180 -3.48 -20.52 -7.00
CA ASN A 180 -2.35 -21.10 -6.27
C ASN A 180 -0.98 -20.58 -6.79
N SER A 181 -0.82 -20.49 -8.12
CA SER A 181 0.40 -19.94 -8.72
C SER A 181 0.57 -18.45 -8.41
N LEU A 182 -0.54 -17.68 -8.39
CA LEU A 182 -0.53 -16.27 -7.99
C LEU A 182 -0.19 -16.10 -6.51
N LEU A 183 -0.60 -17.00 -5.61
CA LEU A 183 -0.22 -16.95 -4.20
C LEU A 183 1.30 -16.96 -4.01
N THR A 184 1.99 -17.84 -4.74
CA THR A 184 3.45 -17.93 -4.70
C THR A 184 4.09 -16.70 -5.34
N ALA A 185 3.58 -16.25 -6.48
CA ALA A 185 4.06 -15.07 -7.19
C ALA A 185 3.93 -13.79 -6.35
N LEU A 186 2.79 -13.58 -5.69
CA LEU A 186 2.52 -12.41 -4.86
C LEU A 186 3.35 -12.37 -3.58
N ASN A 187 3.62 -13.53 -2.97
CA ASN A 187 4.30 -13.63 -1.68
C ASN A 187 5.81 -13.74 -1.83
N GLU A 188 6.27 -14.67 -2.67
CA GLU A 188 7.68 -15.04 -2.77
C GLU A 188 8.40 -14.41 -3.96
N ARG A 189 7.66 -13.75 -4.87
CA ARG A 189 8.20 -13.26 -6.14
C ARG A 189 8.90 -14.37 -6.93
N LYS A 190 8.27 -15.56 -6.95
CA LYS A 190 8.76 -16.74 -7.64
C LYS A 190 7.63 -17.47 -8.37
N TYR A 191 8.00 -18.17 -9.41
CA TYR A 191 7.14 -19.09 -10.14
C TYR A 191 7.88 -20.41 -10.34
N THR A 192 7.24 -21.51 -10.02
CA THR A 192 7.84 -22.84 -10.18
C THR A 192 7.04 -23.64 -11.21
N ASN A 193 7.72 -24.11 -12.25
CA ASN A 193 7.15 -24.95 -13.26
C ASN A 193 8.13 -26.10 -13.59
N GLU A 194 7.64 -27.34 -13.69
CA GLU A 194 8.42 -28.54 -14.00
C GLU A 194 9.71 -28.68 -13.16
N GLY A 195 9.61 -28.37 -11.86
CA GLY A 195 10.73 -28.43 -10.94
C GLY A 195 11.75 -27.30 -11.04
N ARG A 196 11.56 -26.34 -11.94
CA ARG A 196 12.39 -25.14 -12.04
C ARG A 196 11.69 -23.94 -11.43
N THR A 197 12.43 -23.13 -10.70
CA THR A 197 11.95 -21.91 -10.06
C THR A 197 12.52 -20.70 -10.78
N TYR A 198 11.61 -19.84 -11.25
CA TYR A 198 11.92 -18.57 -11.91
C TYR A 198 11.67 -17.43 -10.94
N PRO A 199 12.64 -16.51 -10.74
CA PRO A 199 12.40 -15.30 -9.98
C PRO A 199 11.51 -14.36 -10.77
N ILE A 200 10.58 -13.69 -10.10
CA ILE A 200 9.71 -12.67 -10.68
C ILE A 200 10.23 -11.30 -10.27
N PRO A 201 10.66 -10.44 -11.21
CA PRO A 201 11.23 -9.13 -10.89
C PRO A 201 10.18 -8.12 -10.42
N ALA A 202 8.90 -8.47 -10.45
CA ALA A 202 7.81 -7.57 -10.17
C ALA A 202 7.99 -6.79 -8.86
N ILE A 203 7.95 -5.49 -8.98
CA ILE A 203 7.99 -4.53 -7.87
C ILE A 203 6.66 -4.60 -7.11
N SER A 204 5.55 -4.45 -7.85
CA SER A 204 4.21 -4.48 -7.29
C SER A 204 3.24 -5.20 -8.20
N PHE A 205 2.31 -5.89 -7.57
CA PHE A 205 1.11 -6.40 -8.22
C PHE A 205 -0.06 -5.46 -7.88
N PHE A 206 -0.68 -4.95 -8.90
CA PHE A 206 -1.94 -4.24 -8.81
C PHE A 206 -3.06 -5.21 -9.15
N ALA A 207 -4.02 -5.35 -8.27
CA ALA A 207 -5.18 -6.21 -8.46
C ALA A 207 -6.46 -5.40 -8.35
N ALA A 208 -7.42 -5.67 -9.21
CA ALA A 208 -8.74 -5.04 -9.13
C ALA A 208 -9.84 -6.09 -9.07
N SER A 209 -10.94 -5.74 -8.39
CA SER A 209 -12.18 -6.52 -8.40
C SER A 209 -13.38 -5.60 -8.19
N ASN A 210 -14.54 -6.09 -8.59
CA ASN A 210 -15.81 -5.40 -8.34
C ASN A 210 -16.41 -5.76 -6.99
N GLU A 211 -15.97 -6.85 -6.38
CA GLU A 211 -16.48 -7.38 -5.12
C GLU A 211 -15.36 -8.02 -4.30
N ILE A 212 -15.58 -8.12 -3.01
CA ILE A 212 -14.74 -8.90 -2.09
C ILE A 212 -15.45 -10.24 -1.89
N PRO A 213 -14.72 -11.38 -1.96
CA PRO A 213 -15.27 -12.68 -1.68
C PRO A 213 -15.88 -12.77 -0.28
N ASN A 214 -16.96 -13.56 -0.15
CA ASN A 214 -17.54 -13.87 1.15
C ASN A 214 -16.78 -15.03 1.80
N PHE A 215 -15.79 -14.72 2.62
CA PHE A 215 -14.94 -15.74 3.27
C PHE A 215 -15.67 -16.63 4.29
N ALA A 216 -16.94 -16.35 4.62
CA ALA A 216 -17.78 -17.24 5.39
C ALA A 216 -18.36 -18.39 4.51
N ASP A 217 -18.35 -18.23 3.19
CA ASP A 217 -18.71 -19.30 2.25
C ASP A 217 -17.52 -20.24 2.06
N PRO A 218 -17.67 -21.56 2.30
CA PRO A 218 -16.59 -22.52 2.11
C PRO A 218 -16.00 -22.55 0.68
N GLN A 219 -16.79 -22.19 -0.34
CA GLN A 219 -16.33 -22.12 -1.73
C GLN A 219 -15.42 -20.92 -2.00
N GLU A 220 -15.66 -19.81 -1.31
CA GLU A 220 -14.88 -18.57 -1.48
C GLU A 220 -13.76 -18.41 -0.43
N GLN A 221 -13.78 -19.23 0.62
CA GLN A 221 -12.74 -19.23 1.65
C GLN A 221 -11.34 -19.50 1.09
N ILE A 222 -11.23 -20.24 -0.01
CA ILE A 222 -9.97 -20.49 -0.72
C ILE A 222 -9.30 -19.21 -1.21
N LEU A 223 -10.06 -18.11 -1.38
CA LEU A 223 -9.57 -16.81 -1.82
C LEU A 223 -8.99 -15.96 -0.68
N ALA A 224 -9.27 -16.29 0.58
CA ALA A 224 -8.80 -15.53 1.74
C ALA A 224 -7.27 -15.37 1.80
N PRO A 225 -6.45 -16.43 1.53
CA PRO A 225 -5.00 -16.28 1.49
C PRO A 225 -4.51 -15.33 0.39
N LEU A 226 -5.19 -15.25 -0.75
CA LEU A 226 -4.86 -14.32 -1.82
C LEU A 226 -5.18 -12.89 -1.42
N TYR A 227 -6.37 -12.68 -0.84
CA TYR A 227 -6.81 -11.37 -0.34
C TYR A 227 -5.87 -10.81 0.74
N ASP A 228 -5.36 -11.65 1.64
CA ASP A 228 -4.40 -11.25 2.69
C ASP A 228 -3.05 -10.78 2.12
N ARG A 229 -2.66 -11.23 0.91
CA ARG A 229 -1.41 -10.80 0.25
C ARG A 229 -1.56 -9.49 -0.52
N LEU A 230 -2.78 -9.02 -0.68
CA LEU A 230 -3.09 -7.70 -1.22
C LEU A 230 -3.18 -6.71 -0.06
N GLN A 231 -2.02 -6.25 0.37
CA GLN A 231 -1.84 -5.58 1.67
C GLN A 231 -2.45 -4.18 1.69
N ILE A 232 -2.19 -3.38 0.67
CA ILE A 232 -2.77 -2.04 0.50
C ILE A 232 -4.12 -2.19 -0.19
N LYS A 233 -5.15 -1.54 0.33
CA LYS A 233 -6.52 -1.67 -0.18
C LYS A 233 -7.15 -0.30 -0.34
N VAL A 234 -7.80 -0.07 -1.48
CA VAL A 234 -8.53 1.16 -1.77
C VAL A 234 -9.91 0.84 -2.33
N VAL A 235 -10.89 1.64 -1.96
CA VAL A 235 -12.24 1.59 -2.53
C VAL A 235 -12.42 2.79 -3.43
N THR A 236 -12.78 2.55 -4.70
CA THR A 236 -13.14 3.61 -5.62
C THR A 236 -14.65 3.77 -5.67
N GLU A 237 -15.10 5.02 -5.76
CA GLU A 237 -16.51 5.39 -5.83
C GLU A 237 -16.80 6.16 -7.12
N ASP A 238 -18.07 6.39 -7.42
CA ASP A 238 -18.45 7.23 -8.56
C ASP A 238 -18.07 8.69 -8.26
N ILE A 239 -17.73 9.46 -9.31
CA ILE A 239 -17.36 10.88 -9.16
C ILE A 239 -18.54 11.65 -8.56
N ALA A 240 -18.41 12.14 -7.34
CA ALA A 240 -19.47 12.81 -6.60
C ALA A 240 -19.64 14.27 -7.03
N ASP A 241 -18.54 14.97 -7.32
CA ASP A 241 -18.54 16.37 -7.70
C ASP A 241 -18.99 16.57 -9.14
N ARG A 242 -20.01 17.42 -9.31
CA ARG A 242 -20.59 17.77 -10.62
C ARG A 242 -19.58 18.49 -11.51
N ASP A 243 -18.82 19.43 -10.97
CA ASP A 243 -17.92 20.27 -11.76
C ASP A 243 -16.73 19.44 -12.24
N LYS A 244 -16.23 18.52 -11.42
CA LYS A 244 -15.22 17.53 -11.81
C LYS A 244 -15.74 16.59 -12.90
N ARG A 245 -16.97 16.09 -12.80
CA ARG A 245 -17.59 15.28 -13.87
C ARG A 245 -17.67 16.02 -15.20
N LEU A 246 -18.11 17.28 -15.17
CA LEU A 246 -18.21 18.13 -16.36
C LEU A 246 -16.83 18.47 -16.93
N ALA A 247 -15.82 18.67 -16.09
CA ALA A 247 -14.44 18.91 -16.53
C ALA A 247 -13.87 17.68 -17.27
N VAL A 248 -14.05 16.47 -16.74
CA VAL A 248 -13.64 15.21 -17.40
C VAL A 248 -14.38 15.04 -18.72
N LEU A 249 -15.68 15.31 -18.76
CA LEU A 249 -16.47 15.21 -20.00
C LEU A 249 -15.95 16.16 -21.08
N LYS A 250 -15.71 17.43 -20.73
CA LYS A 250 -15.15 18.44 -21.63
C LYS A 250 -13.75 18.06 -22.13
N SER A 251 -12.89 17.56 -21.23
CA SER A 251 -11.55 17.09 -21.60
C SER A 251 -11.64 16.01 -22.67
N LYS A 252 -12.49 15.00 -22.47
CA LYS A 252 -12.70 13.92 -23.46
C LYS A 252 -13.26 14.41 -24.79
N GLN A 253 -14.20 15.36 -24.76
CA GLN A 253 -14.77 15.95 -25.99
C GLN A 253 -13.72 16.75 -26.79
N ASN A 254 -12.76 17.35 -26.11
CA ASN A 254 -11.68 18.12 -26.75
C ASN A 254 -10.48 17.28 -27.17
N GLY A 255 -10.59 15.93 -27.14
CA GLY A 255 -9.51 15.03 -27.50
C GLY A 255 -8.35 15.05 -26.51
N GLY A 256 -8.64 15.38 -25.24
CA GLY A 256 -7.66 15.37 -24.15
C GLY A 256 -7.31 13.93 -23.78
N ASP A 257 -6.45 13.28 -24.60
CA ASP A 257 -5.93 11.97 -24.34
C ASP A 257 -4.52 12.08 -23.78
N GLY A 258 -4.38 11.73 -22.53
CA GLY A 258 -3.23 11.07 -21.93
C GLY A 258 -1.84 11.65 -22.24
N SER A 259 -1.69 12.98 -22.38
CA SER A 259 -0.34 13.57 -22.54
C SER A 259 0.52 13.18 -21.34
N VAL A 260 1.72 12.66 -21.61
CA VAL A 260 2.70 12.31 -20.60
C VAL A 260 3.64 13.50 -20.42
N ASN A 261 3.47 14.25 -19.35
CA ASN A 261 4.24 15.48 -19.09
C ASN A 261 5.39 15.24 -18.09
N ALA A 262 5.29 14.20 -17.26
CA ALA A 262 6.31 13.83 -16.30
C ALA A 262 6.58 12.32 -16.35
N THR A 263 7.85 11.94 -16.27
CA THR A 263 8.30 10.54 -16.26
C THR A 263 9.49 10.35 -15.34
N PHE A 264 9.66 9.10 -14.88
CA PHE A 264 10.91 8.65 -14.25
C PHE A 264 11.27 7.26 -14.76
N SER A 265 12.54 6.89 -14.62
CA SER A 265 13.03 5.59 -15.05
C SER A 265 12.89 4.54 -13.96
N LEU A 266 12.94 3.26 -14.35
CA LEU A 266 12.96 2.14 -13.40
C LEU A 266 14.15 2.23 -12.43
N SER A 267 15.31 2.68 -12.89
CA SER A 267 16.49 2.89 -12.03
C SER A 267 16.28 4.02 -11.01
N GLU A 268 15.57 5.08 -11.38
CA GLU A 268 15.19 6.14 -10.44
C GLU A 268 14.19 5.63 -9.40
N LEU A 269 13.24 4.76 -9.79
CA LEU A 269 12.33 4.13 -8.83
C LEU A 269 13.10 3.32 -7.78
N TYR A 270 14.10 2.55 -8.18
CA TYR A 270 14.95 1.81 -7.22
C TYR A 270 15.73 2.75 -6.29
N ALA A 271 16.20 3.89 -6.80
CA ALA A 271 16.83 4.90 -5.96
C ALA A 271 15.84 5.55 -4.98
N MET A 272 14.60 5.84 -5.42
CA MET A 272 13.52 6.33 -4.54
C MET A 272 13.21 5.33 -3.42
N GLN A 273 13.15 4.03 -3.72
CA GLN A 273 12.94 2.97 -2.71
C GLN A 273 14.05 2.97 -1.65
N GLN A 274 15.30 3.23 -2.03
CA GLN A 274 16.42 3.34 -1.09
C GLN A 274 16.30 4.58 -0.20
N GLU A 275 15.90 5.73 -0.76
CA GLU A 275 15.65 6.94 0.02
C GLU A 275 14.51 6.73 1.03
N VAL A 276 13.41 6.10 0.62
CA VAL A 276 12.28 5.76 1.50
C VAL A 276 12.72 4.86 2.65
N ALA A 277 13.47 3.80 2.36
CA ALA A 277 13.95 2.86 3.38
C ALA A 277 14.95 3.49 4.38
N ALA A 278 15.58 4.60 4.01
CA ALA A 278 16.52 5.33 4.85
C ALA A 278 15.82 6.28 5.86
N ILE A 279 14.52 6.55 5.71
CA ILE A 279 13.78 7.42 6.64
C ILE A 279 13.64 6.73 7.99
N PRO A 280 14.14 7.34 9.09
CA PRO A 280 14.06 6.75 10.41
C PRO A 280 12.63 6.74 10.96
N VAL A 281 12.29 5.65 11.65
CA VAL A 281 11.04 5.51 12.40
C VAL A 281 11.37 5.64 13.90
N PRO A 282 10.99 6.73 14.57
CA PRO A 282 11.22 6.90 16.02
C PRO A 282 10.47 5.85 16.85
N ASP A 283 11.01 5.49 18.03
CA ASP A 283 10.37 4.53 18.93
C ASP A 283 8.96 4.97 19.35
N ALA A 284 8.75 6.26 19.56
CA ALA A 284 7.43 6.81 19.88
C ALA A 284 6.37 6.53 18.78
N ILE A 285 6.79 6.38 17.52
CA ILE A 285 5.89 6.00 16.43
C ILE A 285 5.54 4.51 16.52
N ASN A 286 6.51 3.66 16.91
CA ASN A 286 6.23 2.24 17.13
C ASN A 286 5.26 2.03 18.31
N GLU A 287 5.44 2.79 19.41
CA GLU A 287 4.51 2.78 20.55
C GLU A 287 3.11 3.23 20.14
N LEU A 288 3.01 4.32 19.38
CA LEU A 288 1.73 4.82 18.86
C LEU A 288 1.05 3.82 17.90
N ALA A 289 1.84 3.14 17.07
CA ALA A 289 1.32 2.08 16.19
C ALA A 289 0.79 0.87 16.98
N ASP A 290 1.42 0.54 18.12
CA ASP A 290 0.94 -0.50 19.03
C ASP A 290 -0.36 -0.09 19.74
N ASP A 291 -0.46 1.16 20.18
CA ASP A 291 -1.71 1.72 20.75
C ASP A 291 -2.87 1.63 19.74
N VAL A 292 -2.61 1.99 18.47
CA VAL A 292 -3.59 1.84 17.38
C VAL A 292 -4.01 0.38 17.22
N LEU A 293 -3.05 -0.56 17.20
CA LEU A 293 -3.32 -1.99 17.08
C LEU A 293 -4.19 -2.51 18.22
N CYS A 294 -3.81 -2.17 19.46
CA CYS A 294 -4.52 -2.61 20.66
C CYS A 294 -5.98 -2.13 20.64
N GLU A 295 -6.19 -0.89 20.24
CA GLU A 295 -7.53 -0.33 20.17
C GLU A 295 -8.37 -0.94 19.03
N LEU A 296 -7.81 -1.13 17.84
CA LEU A 296 -8.52 -1.78 16.74
C LEU A 296 -8.93 -3.21 17.11
N ARG A 297 -8.03 -3.96 17.75
CA ARG A 297 -8.35 -5.31 18.25
C ARG A 297 -9.43 -5.27 19.34
N GLY A 298 -9.40 -4.26 20.23
CA GLY A 298 -10.44 -4.01 21.22
C GLY A 298 -11.82 -3.73 20.60
N ASN A 299 -11.84 -3.07 19.44
CA ASN A 299 -13.04 -2.79 18.65
C ASN A 299 -13.47 -3.96 17.74
N GLY A 300 -12.83 -5.14 17.85
CA GLY A 300 -13.17 -6.34 17.09
C GLY A 300 -12.63 -6.37 15.65
N ILE A 301 -11.70 -5.47 15.28
CA ILE A 301 -11.05 -5.49 13.98
C ILE A 301 -9.82 -6.39 14.04
N GLU A 302 -9.84 -7.47 13.24
CA GLU A 302 -8.72 -8.40 13.17
C GLU A 302 -7.55 -7.79 12.38
N VAL A 303 -6.47 -7.48 13.08
CA VAL A 303 -5.18 -7.10 12.49
C VAL A 303 -4.16 -8.19 12.78
N SER A 304 -3.68 -8.85 11.73
CA SER A 304 -2.67 -9.92 11.86
C SER A 304 -1.31 -9.36 12.29
N ASP A 305 -0.53 -10.17 13.02
CA ASP A 305 0.85 -9.80 13.39
C ASP A 305 1.73 -9.54 12.17
N ARG A 306 1.48 -10.23 11.05
CA ARG A 306 2.15 -9.94 9.77
C ARG A 306 1.91 -8.50 9.33
N LYS A 307 0.67 -8.00 9.39
CA LYS A 307 0.36 -6.61 9.04
C LYS A 307 1.02 -5.65 10.02
N TYR A 308 0.89 -5.92 11.30
CA TYR A 308 1.50 -5.07 12.34
C TYR A 308 3.01 -4.95 12.18
N LEU A 309 3.72 -6.07 12.02
CA LEU A 309 5.18 -6.05 11.91
C LEU A 309 5.71 -5.46 10.59
N ASN A 310 4.86 -5.28 9.58
CA ASN A 310 5.24 -4.75 8.26
C ASN A 310 4.57 -3.42 7.93
N TYR A 311 4.12 -2.64 8.91
CA TYR A 311 3.49 -1.34 8.68
C TYR A 311 4.48 -0.24 8.28
N TYR A 312 5.71 -0.31 8.83
CA TYR A 312 6.70 0.77 8.77
C TYR A 312 7.11 1.21 7.36
N PRO A 313 7.22 0.36 6.31
CA PRO A 313 7.57 0.85 4.98
C PRO A 313 6.52 1.80 4.41
N LEU A 314 5.23 1.61 4.75
CA LEU A 314 4.15 2.46 4.26
C LEU A 314 4.26 3.87 4.86
N VAL A 315 4.49 3.95 6.17
CA VAL A 315 4.64 5.25 6.85
C VAL A 315 5.93 5.96 6.45
N GLN A 316 7.01 5.21 6.18
CA GLN A 316 8.25 5.77 5.59
C GLN A 316 8.00 6.35 4.20
N ALA A 317 7.25 5.64 3.34
CA ALA A 317 6.90 6.15 2.01
C ALA A 317 6.01 7.39 2.09
N LYS A 318 5.06 7.43 3.05
CA LYS A 318 4.24 8.61 3.29
C LYS A 318 5.09 9.79 3.76
N ALA A 319 5.95 9.60 4.76
CA ALA A 319 6.89 10.62 5.23
C ALA A 319 7.78 11.16 4.09
N TRP A 320 8.30 10.27 3.24
CA TRP A 320 9.11 10.67 2.08
C TRP A 320 8.30 11.51 1.09
N LEU A 321 7.05 11.16 0.79
CA LEU A 321 6.16 11.93 -0.09
C LEU A 321 5.84 13.31 0.50
N GLU A 322 5.65 13.43 1.81
CA GLU A 322 5.42 14.71 2.50
C GLU A 322 6.72 15.52 2.70
N GLY A 323 7.89 14.88 2.62
CA GLY A 323 9.21 15.50 2.77
C GLY A 323 9.66 15.64 4.21
N HIS A 324 9.22 14.74 5.06
CA HIS A 324 9.66 14.64 6.43
C HIS A 324 11.02 13.95 6.51
N ASP A 325 11.92 14.44 7.34
CA ASP A 325 13.24 13.83 7.57
C ASP A 325 13.15 12.54 8.43
N LYS A 326 12.05 12.35 9.13
CA LYS A 326 11.70 11.18 9.94
C LYS A 326 10.19 10.98 9.92
N VAL A 327 9.73 9.78 10.23
CA VAL A 327 8.29 9.50 10.34
C VAL A 327 7.68 10.31 11.49
N GLU A 328 6.56 10.97 11.21
CA GLU A 328 5.74 11.73 12.15
C GLU A 328 4.41 11.00 12.43
N SER A 329 3.73 11.38 13.51
CA SER A 329 2.45 10.74 13.89
C SER A 329 1.38 10.84 12.79
N GLN A 330 1.37 11.92 12.03
CA GLN A 330 0.43 12.13 10.92
C GLN A 330 0.66 11.14 9.75
N ASP A 331 1.89 10.66 9.57
CA ASP A 331 2.20 9.69 8.51
C ASP A 331 1.52 8.34 8.73
N LEU A 332 1.16 8.02 9.99
CA LEU A 332 0.39 6.82 10.31
C LEU A 332 -1.03 6.84 9.73
N LEU A 333 -1.56 7.99 9.34
CA LEU A 333 -2.88 8.07 8.71
C LEU A 333 -2.98 7.26 7.42
N ILE A 334 -1.86 7.00 6.74
CA ILE A 334 -1.83 6.14 5.55
C ILE A 334 -2.27 4.70 5.87
N LEU A 335 -2.13 4.27 7.11
CA LEU A 335 -2.53 2.93 7.54
C LEU A 335 -4.05 2.70 7.45
N LYS A 336 -4.84 3.75 7.25
CA LYS A 336 -6.28 3.63 6.94
C LYS A 336 -6.55 2.75 5.71
N CYS A 337 -5.60 2.66 4.77
CA CYS A 337 -5.69 1.83 3.58
C CYS A 337 -5.05 0.44 3.76
N TYR A 338 -4.53 0.16 4.93
CA TYR A 338 -3.77 -1.07 5.21
C TYR A 338 -4.42 -1.95 6.28
N LEU A 339 -5.01 -1.36 7.34
CA LEU A 339 -5.42 -2.10 8.54
C LEU A 339 -6.80 -2.75 8.47
N TRP A 340 -7.68 -2.32 7.55
CA TRP A 340 -9.02 -2.90 7.43
C TRP A 340 -9.03 -4.23 6.65
N GLN A 341 -10.04 -5.07 6.91
CA GLN A 341 -10.31 -6.31 6.17
C GLN A 341 -11.60 -6.19 5.33
N ALA A 342 -12.66 -5.64 5.89
CA ALA A 342 -13.90 -5.37 5.19
C ALA A 342 -14.10 -3.84 5.04
N PRO A 343 -14.79 -3.37 3.99
CA PRO A 343 -15.11 -1.94 3.83
C PRO A 343 -15.85 -1.33 5.02
N SER A 344 -16.61 -2.12 5.78
CA SER A 344 -17.28 -1.71 7.02
C SER A 344 -16.32 -1.29 8.14
N ASP A 345 -15.08 -1.79 8.12
CA ASP A 345 -14.09 -1.49 9.15
C ASP A 345 -13.44 -0.11 8.95
N ARG A 346 -13.47 0.41 7.71
CA ARG A 346 -12.81 1.66 7.34
C ARG A 346 -13.14 2.84 8.25
N PRO A 347 -14.41 3.14 8.57
CA PRO A 347 -14.73 4.28 9.44
C PRO A 347 -14.11 4.14 10.83
N THR A 348 -14.12 2.94 11.41
CA THR A 348 -13.53 2.68 12.73
C THR A 348 -12.01 2.84 12.70
N VAL A 349 -11.34 2.30 11.67
CA VAL A 349 -9.89 2.44 11.47
C VAL A 349 -9.51 3.92 11.29
N GLU A 350 -10.23 4.66 10.45
CA GLU A 350 -9.96 6.08 10.19
C GLU A 350 -10.19 6.94 11.43
N ASN A 351 -11.26 6.70 12.17
CA ASN A 351 -11.54 7.42 13.44
C ASN A 351 -10.46 7.15 14.48
N THR A 352 -10.05 5.88 14.66
CA THR A 352 -8.99 5.51 15.61
C THR A 352 -7.67 6.17 15.25
N LEU A 353 -7.25 6.11 13.97
CA LEU A 353 -6.02 6.74 13.51
C LEU A 353 -6.08 8.27 13.65
N THR A 354 -7.18 8.91 13.29
CA THR A 354 -7.33 10.37 13.40
C THR A 354 -7.23 10.80 14.87
N ARG A 355 -7.91 10.09 15.76
CA ARG A 355 -7.92 10.40 17.20
C ARG A 355 -6.55 10.26 17.83
N LEU A 356 -5.85 9.15 17.59
CA LEU A 356 -4.56 8.86 18.22
C LEU A 356 -3.39 9.59 17.54
N CYS A 357 -3.42 9.76 16.21
CA CYS A 357 -2.26 10.26 15.46
C CYS A 357 -2.30 11.77 15.20
N VAL A 358 -3.50 12.38 15.07
CA VAL A 358 -3.64 13.82 14.78
C VAL A 358 -3.84 14.62 16.06
N ASN A 359 -4.62 14.09 17.00
CA ASN A 359 -4.97 14.79 18.24
C ASN A 359 -4.63 13.97 19.51
N PRO A 360 -3.42 13.42 19.67
CA PRO A 360 -3.09 12.57 20.82
C PRO A 360 -3.20 13.29 22.16
N LEU A 361 -2.91 14.61 22.17
CA LEU A 361 -3.04 15.43 23.36
C LEU A 361 -4.51 15.66 23.74
N GLN A 362 -5.37 15.93 22.75
CA GLN A 362 -6.80 16.11 22.98
C GLN A 362 -7.46 14.84 23.55
N ASP A 363 -7.03 13.68 23.10
CA ASP A 363 -7.54 12.40 23.60
C ASP A 363 -7.13 12.16 25.06
N LYS A 364 -5.86 12.44 25.41
CA LYS A 364 -5.38 12.38 26.78
C LYS A 364 -6.11 13.37 27.70
N VAL A 365 -6.35 14.59 27.21
CA VAL A 365 -7.14 15.62 27.93
C VAL A 365 -8.57 15.14 28.18
N ASN A 366 -9.23 14.59 27.15
CA ASN A 366 -10.58 14.08 27.28
C ASN A 366 -10.67 12.88 28.25
N SER A 367 -9.69 11.99 28.22
CA SER A 367 -9.60 10.84 29.15
C SER A 367 -9.46 11.30 30.61
N ILE A 368 -8.58 12.28 30.89
CA ILE A 368 -8.44 12.83 32.24
C ILE A 368 -9.73 13.50 32.70
N LEU A 369 -10.38 14.26 31.82
CA LEU A 369 -11.63 14.91 32.13
C LEU A 369 -12.76 13.90 32.42
N ALA A 370 -12.85 12.84 31.63
CA ALA A 370 -13.83 11.75 31.86
C ALA A 370 -13.65 11.08 33.22
N MET A 371 -12.39 10.78 33.60
CA MET A 371 -12.10 10.22 34.93
C MET A 371 -12.46 11.19 36.07
N ALA A 372 -12.25 12.49 35.86
CA ALA A 372 -12.62 13.50 36.86
C ALA A 372 -14.15 13.63 37.02
N VAL A 373 -14.89 13.54 35.91
CA VAL A 373 -16.37 13.55 35.94
C VAL A 373 -16.91 12.32 36.61
N GLU A 374 -16.37 11.12 36.31
CA GLU A 374 -16.75 9.86 36.97
C GLU A 374 -16.51 9.93 38.49
N ALA A 375 -15.33 10.42 38.90
CA ALA A 375 -15.03 10.61 40.33
C ALA A 375 -15.97 11.63 40.99
N GLN A 376 -16.41 12.67 40.29
CA GLN A 376 -17.40 13.65 40.77
C GLN A 376 -18.80 13.01 40.90
N GLU A 377 -19.22 12.15 39.96
CA GLU A 377 -20.49 11.44 40.01
C GLU A 377 -20.54 10.48 41.21
N ASP A 378 -19.46 9.72 41.44
CA ASP A 378 -19.29 8.89 42.64
C ASP A 378 -19.46 9.72 43.93
N PHE A 379 -18.78 10.86 43.98
CA PHE A 379 -18.89 11.78 45.11
C PHE A 379 -20.35 12.28 45.33
N ASN A 380 -20.96 12.77 44.23
CA ASN A 380 -22.32 13.28 44.25
C ASN A 380 -23.34 12.23 44.70
N THR A 381 -23.18 10.96 44.31
CA THR A 381 -24.02 9.85 44.74
C THR A 381 -23.95 9.65 46.24
N VAL A 382 -22.75 9.67 46.83
CA VAL A 382 -22.56 9.53 48.30
C VAL A 382 -23.14 10.70 49.07
N VAL A 383 -23.03 11.95 48.53
CA VAL A 383 -23.59 13.15 49.14
C VAL A 383 -25.12 13.18 49.02
N ALA A 384 -25.69 12.73 47.92
CA ALA A 384 -27.14 12.68 47.67
C ALA A 384 -27.87 11.62 48.55
N ASP A 385 -27.23 10.50 48.87
CA ASP A 385 -27.75 9.47 49.80
C ASP A 385 -27.88 9.93 51.24
N GLY A 386 -27.54 11.15 51.47
CA GLY A 386 -27.82 12.15 52.45
C GLY A 386 -28.12 11.71 53.89
N GLY A 387 -27.27 11.98 54.82
CA GLY A 387 -27.62 12.00 56.24
C GLY A 387 -26.44 11.95 57.17
N ASN A 388 -25.23 11.64 56.72
CA ASN A 388 -24.09 11.57 57.60
C ASN A 388 -22.97 12.52 57.15
N PRO A 389 -22.76 13.65 57.86
CA PRO A 389 -21.68 14.61 57.54
C PRO A 389 -20.28 13.96 57.44
N LYS A 390 -20.06 12.88 58.20
CA LYS A 390 -18.82 12.09 58.15
C LYS A 390 -18.67 11.31 56.83
N ALA A 391 -19.78 10.86 56.22
CA ALA A 391 -19.72 10.18 54.93
C ALA A 391 -19.31 11.16 53.80
N GLY A 392 -19.89 12.36 53.77
CA GLY A 392 -19.52 13.42 52.81
C GLY A 392 -18.08 13.86 52.93
N SER A 393 -17.58 14.04 54.16
CA SER A 393 -16.17 14.37 54.39
C SER A 393 -15.20 13.28 53.93
N LYS A 394 -15.57 12.00 54.13
CA LYS A 394 -14.76 10.87 53.62
C LYS A 394 -14.79 10.76 52.12
N ALA A 395 -15.95 10.99 51.50
CA ALA A 395 -16.07 11.05 50.05
C ALA A 395 -15.24 12.18 49.41
N LEU A 396 -15.24 13.37 50.06
CA LEU A 396 -14.41 14.48 49.65
C LEU A 396 -12.90 14.13 49.69
N LEU A 397 -12.45 13.44 50.73
CA LEU A 397 -11.04 13.01 50.84
C LEU A 397 -10.68 12.03 49.73
N LYS A 398 -11.58 11.09 49.37
CA LYS A 398 -11.38 10.18 48.22
C LYS A 398 -11.25 10.97 46.92
N LEU A 399 -12.22 11.84 46.61
CA LEU A 399 -12.22 12.66 45.41
C LEU A 399 -10.97 13.56 45.33
N ARG A 400 -10.53 14.17 46.43
CA ARG A 400 -9.28 14.94 46.48
C ARG A 400 -8.07 14.11 46.07
N GLY A 401 -7.97 12.86 46.54
CA GLY A 401 -6.88 11.96 46.17
C GLY A 401 -6.86 11.67 44.67
N GLU A 402 -8.03 11.39 44.10
CA GLU A 402 -8.21 11.15 42.66
C GLU A 402 -7.89 12.39 41.81
N LEU A 403 -8.44 13.55 42.16
CA LEU A 403 -8.15 14.81 41.47
C LEU A 403 -6.67 15.21 41.54
N LEU A 404 -5.97 14.95 42.65
CA LEU A 404 -4.54 15.19 42.74
C LEU A 404 -3.70 14.30 41.83
N GLN A 405 -4.11 13.05 41.64
CA GLN A 405 -3.47 12.16 40.66
C GLN A 405 -3.70 12.67 39.21
N LEU A 406 -4.92 13.12 38.91
CA LEU A 406 -5.26 13.69 37.61
C LEU A 406 -4.54 15.02 37.37
N TYR A 407 -4.36 15.84 38.39
CA TYR A 407 -3.58 17.06 38.36
C TYR A 407 -2.09 16.79 38.02
N LYS A 408 -1.48 15.76 38.62
CA LYS A 408 -0.10 15.35 38.26
C LYS A 408 0.02 14.97 36.80
N ARG A 409 -0.94 14.19 36.27
CA ARG A 409 -0.99 13.84 34.84
C ARG A 409 -1.17 15.06 33.95
N GLN A 410 -2.02 16.02 34.35
CA GLN A 410 -2.19 17.29 33.64
C GLN A 410 -0.88 18.10 33.60
N GLN A 411 -0.08 18.12 34.69
CA GLN A 411 1.23 18.78 34.74
C GLN A 411 2.23 18.11 33.75
N GLU A 412 2.22 16.78 33.63
CA GLU A 412 3.03 16.07 32.67
C GLU A 412 2.65 16.44 31.24
N LEU A 413 1.35 16.55 30.93
CA LEU A 413 0.87 17.01 29.63
C LEU A 413 1.26 18.47 29.35
N CYS A 414 1.23 19.32 30.37
CA CYS A 414 1.64 20.73 30.26
C CYS A 414 3.14 20.87 29.91
N ALA A 415 3.98 20.02 30.50
CA ALA A 415 5.41 19.97 30.20
C ALA A 415 5.71 19.43 28.81
N ALA A 416 4.86 18.54 28.27
CA ALA A 416 4.99 17.95 26.95
C ALA A 416 4.42 18.83 25.81
N ALA A 417 3.52 19.78 26.13
CA ALA A 417 2.85 20.64 25.15
C ALA A 417 3.83 21.61 24.48
N GLN A 418 3.93 21.56 23.15
CA GLN A 418 4.88 22.35 22.37
C GLN A 418 4.25 23.62 21.77
N SER A 419 2.98 23.56 21.36
CA SER A 419 2.29 24.68 20.72
C SER A 419 1.42 25.48 21.70
N ASP A 420 1.15 26.75 21.35
CA ASP A 420 0.26 27.61 22.17
C ASP A 420 -1.19 27.09 22.21
N SER A 421 -1.63 26.40 21.15
CA SER A 421 -2.93 25.74 21.10
C SER A 421 -3.01 24.57 22.08
N GLU A 422 -1.97 23.73 22.13
CA GLU A 422 -1.86 22.61 23.10
C GLU A 422 -1.83 23.10 24.54
N LYS A 423 -1.04 24.13 24.83
CA LYS A 423 -1.01 24.76 26.15
C LYS A 423 -2.36 25.32 26.55
N GLY A 424 -3.10 25.89 25.59
CA GLY A 424 -4.48 26.35 25.81
C GLY A 424 -5.43 25.23 26.21
N MET A 425 -5.36 24.07 25.55
CA MET A 425 -6.17 22.90 25.87
C MET A 425 -5.86 22.33 27.25
N VAL A 426 -4.58 22.19 27.58
CA VAL A 426 -4.14 21.67 28.90
C VAL A 426 -4.49 22.62 30.03
N ASN A 427 -4.42 23.94 29.81
CA ASN A 427 -4.86 24.94 30.79
C ASN A 427 -6.39 24.92 31.00
N LYS A 428 -7.17 24.67 29.93
CA LYS A 428 -8.61 24.49 30.07
C LYS A 428 -8.94 23.27 30.93
N LEU A 429 -8.24 22.15 30.73
CA LEU A 429 -8.38 20.95 31.57
C LEU A 429 -8.13 21.29 33.05
N LEU A 430 -7.09 22.09 33.36
CA LEU A 430 -6.83 22.52 34.74
C LEU A 430 -8.03 23.28 35.34
N ASN A 431 -8.60 24.20 34.57
CA ASN A 431 -9.78 24.96 35.03
C ASN A 431 -11.00 24.05 35.26
N ASP A 432 -11.18 23.04 34.44
CA ASP A 432 -12.27 22.05 34.57
C ASP A 432 -12.07 21.21 35.86
N LEU A 433 -10.84 20.72 36.11
CA LEU A 433 -10.49 19.99 37.34
C LEU A 433 -10.70 20.85 38.60
N GLU A 434 -10.28 22.13 38.56
CA GLU A 434 -10.48 23.08 39.67
C GLU A 434 -11.97 23.36 39.88
N THR A 435 -12.76 23.46 38.85
CA THR A 435 -14.22 23.65 38.93
C THR A 435 -14.89 22.46 39.63
N ILE A 436 -14.49 21.22 39.26
CA ILE A 436 -14.98 19.99 39.92
C ILE A 436 -14.58 19.98 41.42
N SER A 437 -13.33 20.30 41.71
CA SER A 437 -12.82 20.39 43.09
C SER A 437 -13.58 21.42 43.91
N MET A 438 -13.78 22.62 43.38
CA MET A 438 -14.50 23.71 44.05
C MET A 438 -15.96 23.33 44.33
N ALA A 439 -16.65 22.72 43.34
CA ALA A 439 -18.04 22.28 43.51
C ALA A 439 -18.17 21.24 44.61
N ALA A 440 -17.25 20.28 44.71
CA ALA A 440 -17.27 19.26 45.75
C ALA A 440 -16.99 19.82 47.15
N HIS A 441 -16.08 20.78 47.28
CA HIS A 441 -15.81 21.46 48.56
C HIS A 441 -17.06 22.22 49.05
N ASN A 442 -17.71 22.95 48.16
CA ASN A 442 -18.92 23.72 48.47
C ASN A 442 -20.07 22.80 48.92
N ALA A 443 -20.22 21.63 48.29
CA ALA A 443 -21.28 20.67 48.58
C ALA A 443 -21.24 20.14 50.03
N VAL A 444 -20.07 20.12 50.67
CA VAL A 444 -19.88 19.65 52.06
C VAL A 444 -19.45 20.75 53.02
N ASN A 445 -19.56 22.02 52.62
CA ASN A 445 -19.20 23.22 53.40
C ASN A 445 -17.74 23.23 53.90
N PHE A 446 -16.81 22.72 53.08
CA PHE A 446 -15.36 22.81 53.37
C PHE A 446 -14.74 23.96 52.61
N THR A 447 -13.71 24.59 53.23
CA THR A 447 -12.93 25.61 52.57
C THR A 447 -12.20 25.03 51.34
N TYR A 448 -12.40 25.65 50.20
CA TYR A 448 -11.70 25.29 48.95
C TYR A 448 -10.22 25.64 49.03
N ILE A 449 -9.38 24.72 48.55
CA ILE A 449 -7.94 24.91 48.39
C ILE A 449 -7.62 24.50 46.92
N PRO A 450 -6.90 25.34 46.15
CA PRO A 450 -6.48 25.01 44.79
C PRO A 450 -5.65 23.73 44.73
N LEU A 451 -5.78 22.97 43.64
CA LEU A 451 -5.08 21.70 43.41
C LEU A 451 -3.56 21.85 43.50
N GLU A 452 -3.03 22.98 43.00
CA GLU A 452 -1.61 23.32 43.11
C GLU A 452 -1.14 23.40 44.55
N GLN A 453 -1.89 24.08 45.40
CA GLN A 453 -1.56 24.21 46.83
C GLN A 453 -1.73 22.87 47.56
N MET A 454 -2.73 22.10 47.22
CA MET A 454 -2.92 20.74 47.76
C MET A 454 -1.77 19.80 47.36
N ALA A 455 -1.27 19.90 46.13
CA ALA A 455 -0.14 19.11 45.66
C ALA A 455 1.20 19.50 46.37
N ALA A 456 1.35 20.74 46.72
CA ALA A 456 2.53 21.24 47.48
C ALA A 456 2.55 20.81 48.94
N LEU A 457 1.42 20.35 49.50
CA LEU A 457 1.29 19.90 50.90
C LEU A 457 1.51 18.38 51.07
N GLN A 458 1.62 17.62 49.95
CA GLN A 458 1.98 16.20 49.90
C GLN A 458 3.49 16.01 49.74
#